data_090b19434c16c22c4fa8bca1c2a3c0f2
#
_entry.id   090b19434c16c22c4fa8bca1c2a3c0f2
#
_cell.length_a   1.000
_cell.length_b   1.000
_cell.length_c   1.000
_cell.angle_alpha   90.00
_cell.angle_beta   90.00
_cell.angle_gamma   90.00
#
_symmetry.space_group_name_H-M   'P 1'
#
loop_
_entity.id
_entity.type
_entity.pdbx_description
1 polymer ?
#
loop_
_entity_poly.entity_id
_entity_poly.type
_entity_poly.pdbx_seq_one_letter_code
_entity_poly.pdbx_strand_id
1 'polypeptide(L)'
;ERSFGRAIANRIEQISQENGVNVFFRDLYEMNFNPILSHEELQNTNKGIIPEDIQQEHDFILQADLITLVYPLWWMGFPSILKGYLDRVLSHGFAYKTENGESVGLLKNKQMQQFITIGSNLDKYKEFGVDKSLNHCLINGLFNYCGIENVEFELFGDIHLIDDEARKAMIEVAAQKTQEKL
;
A
#
# COMPACT_ATOMS: atom_id res chain seq x y z
N GLU A 1 19.95 5.69 1.17
CA GLU A 1 19.68 6.83 2.04
C GLU A 1 18.48 6.53 2.93
N ARG A 2 18.58 6.82 4.24
CA ARG A 2 17.60 6.34 5.21
C ARG A 2 16.41 7.32 5.29
N SER A 3 15.35 7.06 4.53
CA SER A 3 14.10 7.81 4.69
C SER A 3 13.32 7.32 5.93
N PHE A 4 12.44 8.17 6.47
CA PHE A 4 11.58 7.80 7.61
C PHE A 4 10.63 6.64 7.24
N GLY A 5 10.05 6.66 6.05
CA GLY A 5 9.24 5.54 5.55
C GLY A 5 10.02 4.22 5.48
N ARG A 6 11.30 4.25 5.07
CA ARG A 6 12.15 3.06 5.09
C ARG A 6 12.40 2.55 6.51
N ALA A 7 12.58 3.45 7.49
CA ALA A 7 12.75 3.04 8.88
C ALA A 7 11.48 2.34 9.43
N ILE A 8 10.29 2.85 9.11
CA ILE A 8 9.02 2.20 9.43
C ILE A 8 8.95 0.82 8.78
N ALA A 9 9.20 0.71 7.47
CA ALA A 9 9.12 -0.55 6.74
C ALA A 9 10.10 -1.60 7.27
N ASN A 10 11.34 -1.22 7.56
CA ASN A 10 12.33 -2.12 8.15
C ASN A 10 11.93 -2.64 9.54
N ARG A 11 11.30 -1.79 10.36
CA ARG A 11 10.84 -2.22 11.69
C ARG A 11 9.65 -3.18 11.60
N ILE A 12 8.75 -2.95 10.64
CA ILE A 12 7.65 -3.86 10.33
C ILE A 12 8.19 -5.20 9.85
N GLU A 13 9.14 -5.21 8.94
CA GLU A 13 9.80 -6.43 8.47
C GLU A 13 10.43 -7.21 9.63
N GLN A 14 11.19 -6.51 10.48
CA GLN A 14 11.84 -7.10 11.63
C GLN A 14 10.85 -7.77 12.58
N ILE A 15 9.79 -7.07 13.00
CA ILE A 15 8.79 -7.63 13.92
C ILE A 15 8.04 -8.82 13.30
N SER A 16 7.78 -8.79 12.00
CA SER A 16 7.15 -9.90 11.30
C SER A 16 8.05 -11.14 11.29
N GLN A 17 9.33 -10.97 11.01
CA GLN A 17 10.31 -12.07 11.04
C GLN A 17 10.51 -12.61 12.45
N GLU A 18 10.55 -11.76 13.49
CA GLU A 18 10.61 -12.16 14.90
C GLU A 18 9.41 -13.01 15.32
N ASN A 19 8.25 -12.83 14.67
CA ASN A 19 7.04 -13.64 14.86
C ASN A 19 6.95 -14.84 13.89
N GLY A 20 8.00 -15.14 13.14
CA GLY A 20 8.08 -16.30 12.24
C GLY A 20 7.30 -16.14 10.94
N VAL A 21 6.90 -14.93 10.59
CA VAL A 21 6.17 -14.64 9.34
C VAL A 21 7.15 -14.45 8.19
N ASN A 22 6.85 -15.07 7.05
CA ASN A 22 7.60 -14.84 5.82
C ASN A 22 7.24 -13.48 5.22
N VAL A 23 8.24 -12.65 4.89
CA VAL A 23 8.05 -11.29 4.38
C VAL A 23 8.58 -11.17 2.96
N PHE A 24 7.74 -10.74 2.04
CA PHE A 24 8.13 -10.30 0.70
C PHE A 24 8.31 -8.78 0.70
N PHE A 25 9.53 -8.32 1.00
CA PHE A 25 9.83 -6.88 1.05
C PHE A 25 10.03 -6.32 -0.35
N ARG A 26 9.23 -5.32 -0.73
CA ARG A 26 9.22 -4.73 -2.07
C ARG A 26 9.55 -3.23 -2.01
N ASP A 27 10.82 -2.86 -2.12
CA ASP A 27 11.22 -1.46 -2.27
C ASP A 27 11.23 -1.09 -3.76
N LEU A 28 10.20 -0.37 -4.20
CA LEU A 28 10.00 -0.04 -5.60
C LEU A 28 11.15 0.79 -6.21
N TYR A 29 11.85 1.59 -5.39
CA TYR A 29 13.01 2.36 -5.84
C TYR A 29 14.24 1.47 -5.99
N GLU A 30 14.54 0.59 -5.03
CA GLU A 30 15.66 -0.35 -5.11
C GLU A 30 15.48 -1.36 -6.24
N MET A 31 14.24 -1.75 -6.52
CA MET A 31 13.88 -2.63 -7.63
C MET A 31 13.97 -1.95 -8.99
N ASN A 32 14.13 -0.63 -9.04
CA ASN A 32 13.96 0.16 -10.26
C ASN A 32 12.64 -0.17 -10.98
N PHE A 33 11.55 -0.31 -10.22
CA PHE A 33 10.26 -0.68 -10.76
C PHE A 33 9.80 0.32 -11.82
N ASN A 34 9.41 -0.16 -13.01
CA ASN A 34 8.84 0.69 -14.04
C ASN A 34 7.37 1.00 -13.73
N PRO A 35 7.00 2.24 -13.37
CA PRO A 35 5.62 2.58 -13.00
C PRO A 35 4.70 2.86 -14.20
N ILE A 36 5.22 2.76 -15.42
CA ILE A 36 4.47 3.16 -16.62
C ILE A 36 3.65 1.99 -17.14
N LEU A 37 2.33 2.07 -16.98
CA LEU A 37 1.41 1.18 -17.68
C LEU A 37 1.39 1.55 -19.17
N SER A 38 2.01 0.74 -20.02
CA SER A 38 2.06 0.98 -21.44
C SER A 38 0.72 0.67 -22.13
N HIS A 39 0.50 1.26 -23.32
CA HIS A 39 -0.69 0.96 -24.11
C HIS A 39 -0.74 -0.52 -24.54
N GLU A 40 0.40 -1.10 -24.85
CA GLU A 40 0.52 -2.53 -25.18
C GLU A 40 0.15 -3.41 -23.99
N GLU A 41 0.68 -3.10 -22.79
CA GLU A 41 0.37 -3.84 -21.56
C GLU A 41 -1.13 -3.77 -21.23
N LEU A 42 -1.74 -2.58 -21.35
CA LEU A 42 -3.18 -2.42 -21.15
C LEU A 42 -4.01 -3.26 -22.12
N GLN A 43 -3.62 -3.34 -23.39
CA GLN A 43 -4.30 -4.19 -24.38
C GLN A 43 -4.10 -5.68 -24.10
N ASN A 44 -2.92 -6.08 -23.65
CA ASN A 44 -2.56 -7.47 -23.37
C ASN A 44 -3.23 -7.98 -22.09
N THR A 45 -3.35 -7.17 -21.07
CA THR A 45 -4.05 -7.52 -19.81
C THR A 45 -5.49 -7.95 -20.08
N ASN A 46 -6.21 -7.26 -20.98
CA ASN A 46 -7.57 -7.65 -21.38
C ASN A 46 -7.64 -9.01 -22.10
N LYS A 47 -6.50 -9.54 -22.58
CA LYS A 47 -6.38 -10.88 -23.18
C LYS A 47 -5.81 -11.91 -22.21
N GLY A 48 -5.58 -11.55 -20.95
CA GLY A 48 -4.96 -12.40 -19.95
C GLY A 48 -3.44 -12.57 -20.13
N ILE A 49 -2.79 -11.70 -20.90
CA ILE A 49 -1.33 -11.70 -21.09
C ILE A 49 -0.71 -10.73 -20.10
N ILE A 50 -0.01 -11.25 -19.10
CA ILE A 50 0.59 -10.49 -18.00
C ILE A 50 2.11 -10.46 -18.16
N PRO A 51 2.77 -9.30 -18.04
CA PRO A 51 4.24 -9.22 -18.03
C PRO A 51 4.85 -10.02 -16.88
N GLU A 52 6.03 -10.57 -17.08
CA GLU A 52 6.70 -11.44 -16.09
C GLU A 52 6.95 -10.72 -14.75
N ASP A 53 7.36 -9.45 -14.78
CA ASP A 53 7.55 -8.62 -13.59
C ASP A 53 6.25 -8.43 -12.80
N ILE A 54 5.12 -8.31 -13.48
CA ILE A 54 3.80 -8.18 -12.85
C ILE A 54 3.28 -9.53 -12.35
N GLN A 55 3.53 -10.62 -13.10
CA GLN A 55 3.17 -11.96 -12.66
C GLN A 55 3.84 -12.30 -11.33
N GLN A 56 5.10 -11.94 -11.15
CA GLN A 56 5.81 -12.13 -9.89
C GLN A 56 5.15 -11.36 -8.72
N GLU A 57 4.71 -10.12 -8.95
CA GLU A 57 3.98 -9.35 -7.93
C GLU A 57 2.61 -9.97 -7.61
N HIS A 58 1.91 -10.49 -8.62
CA HIS A 58 0.67 -11.26 -8.42
C HIS A 58 0.90 -12.47 -7.52
N ASP A 59 1.96 -13.23 -7.76
CA ASP A 59 2.29 -14.42 -6.97
C ASP A 59 2.60 -14.09 -5.51
N PHE A 60 3.30 -12.98 -5.23
CA PHE A 60 3.52 -12.50 -3.87
C PHE A 60 2.21 -12.06 -3.19
N ILE A 61 1.36 -11.32 -3.89
CA ILE A 61 0.06 -10.89 -3.37
C ILE A 61 -0.83 -12.10 -3.07
N LEU A 62 -0.86 -13.11 -3.94
CA LEU A 62 -1.65 -14.31 -3.72
C LEU A 62 -1.21 -15.08 -2.48
N GLN A 63 0.09 -15.15 -2.20
CA GLN A 63 0.66 -15.82 -1.04
C GLN A 63 0.51 -15.03 0.27
N ALA A 64 0.35 -13.70 0.20
CA ALA A 64 0.28 -12.85 1.37
C ALA A 64 -1.12 -12.89 2.01
N ASP A 65 -1.19 -13.02 3.33
CA ASP A 65 -2.40 -12.82 4.12
C ASP A 65 -2.57 -11.33 4.48
N LEU A 66 -1.46 -10.64 4.74
CA LEU A 66 -1.41 -9.21 5.07
C LEU A 66 -0.57 -8.45 4.04
N ILE A 67 -1.15 -7.39 3.48
CA ILE A 67 -0.47 -6.45 2.58
C ILE A 67 -0.20 -5.16 3.36
N THR A 68 1.05 -4.71 3.38
CA THR A 68 1.44 -3.47 4.06
C THR A 68 1.98 -2.46 3.06
N LEU A 69 1.40 -1.25 3.04
CA LEU A 69 1.92 -0.13 2.26
C LEU A 69 2.53 0.91 3.20
N VAL A 70 3.75 1.37 2.88
CA VAL A 70 4.43 2.46 3.59
C VAL A 70 4.85 3.52 2.59
N TYR A 71 4.25 4.71 2.68
CA TYR A 71 4.49 5.77 1.67
C TYR A 71 4.22 7.18 2.20
N PRO A 72 4.85 8.20 1.62
CA PRO A 72 4.48 9.58 1.89
C PRO A 72 3.21 9.97 1.12
N LEU A 73 2.33 10.74 1.75
CA LEU A 73 1.20 11.34 1.04
C LEU A 73 1.70 12.51 0.20
N TRP A 74 1.64 12.37 -1.11
CA TRP A 74 2.01 13.42 -2.04
C TRP A 74 0.80 13.87 -2.87
N TRP A 75 0.49 15.16 -2.80
CA TRP A 75 -0.64 15.74 -3.53
C TRP A 75 -1.96 14.99 -3.32
N MET A 76 -2.25 14.65 -2.06
CA MET A 76 -3.45 13.89 -1.64
C MET A 76 -3.56 12.49 -2.25
N GLY A 77 -2.46 11.88 -2.64
CA GLY A 77 -2.43 10.56 -3.25
C GLY A 77 -1.13 9.81 -3.05
N PHE A 78 -1.01 8.71 -3.76
CA PHE A 78 0.21 7.89 -3.78
C PHE A 78 1.35 8.60 -4.52
N PRO A 79 2.62 8.41 -4.11
CA PRO A 79 3.76 8.74 -4.97
C PRO A 79 3.63 8.07 -6.35
N SER A 80 4.12 8.72 -7.40
CA SER A 80 3.96 8.25 -8.78
C SER A 80 4.42 6.81 -8.99
N ILE A 81 5.52 6.40 -8.36
CA ILE A 81 6.03 5.03 -8.46
C ILE A 81 5.06 4.02 -7.83
N LEU A 82 4.48 4.32 -6.67
CA LEU A 82 3.49 3.45 -6.03
C LEU A 82 2.17 3.47 -6.80
N LYS A 83 1.73 4.64 -7.29
CA LYS A 83 0.52 4.70 -8.13
C LYS A 83 0.67 3.85 -9.38
N GLY A 84 1.82 3.95 -10.07
CA GLY A 84 2.09 3.13 -11.26
C GLY A 84 2.22 1.63 -10.93
N TYR A 85 2.77 1.28 -9.76
CA TYR A 85 2.75 -0.10 -9.26
C TYR A 85 1.30 -0.61 -9.15
N LEU A 86 0.43 0.16 -8.47
CA LEU A 86 -0.98 -0.22 -8.33
C LEU A 86 -1.72 -0.30 -9.67
N ASP A 87 -1.43 0.62 -10.61
CA ASP A 87 -2.05 0.62 -11.94
C ASP A 87 -1.68 -0.62 -12.78
N ARG A 88 -0.44 -1.12 -12.64
CA ARG A 88 0.01 -2.30 -13.36
C ARG A 88 -0.40 -3.60 -12.66
N VAL A 89 -0.31 -3.65 -11.33
CA VAL A 89 -0.53 -4.86 -10.55
C VAL A 89 -2.00 -5.13 -10.31
N LEU A 90 -2.81 -4.12 -9.97
CA LEU A 90 -4.25 -4.31 -9.71
C LEU A 90 -5.07 -4.40 -11.01
N SER A 91 -4.66 -5.29 -11.88
CA SER A 91 -5.21 -5.44 -13.22
C SER A 91 -6.53 -6.22 -13.25
N HIS A 92 -7.30 -6.03 -14.33
CA HIS A 92 -8.49 -6.84 -14.62
C HIS A 92 -8.13 -8.33 -14.75
N GLY A 93 -8.92 -9.20 -14.17
CA GLY A 93 -8.68 -10.64 -14.11
C GLY A 93 -7.83 -11.09 -12.91
N PHE A 94 -7.11 -10.17 -12.27
CA PHE A 94 -6.34 -10.43 -11.05
C PHE A 94 -6.99 -9.77 -9.81
N ALA A 95 -7.10 -8.45 -9.79
CA ALA A 95 -7.64 -7.74 -8.64
C ALA A 95 -9.17 -7.61 -8.68
N TYR A 96 -9.72 -7.52 -9.86
CA TYR A 96 -11.17 -7.44 -10.10
C TYR A 96 -11.54 -8.02 -11.46
N LYS A 97 -12.83 -8.35 -11.63
CA LYS A 97 -13.41 -8.75 -12.92
C LYS A 97 -14.77 -8.10 -13.13
N THR A 98 -15.29 -8.15 -14.34
CA THR A 98 -16.67 -7.80 -14.64
C THR A 98 -17.50 -9.08 -14.75
N GLU A 99 -18.59 -9.17 -14.00
CA GLU A 99 -19.51 -10.30 -14.00
C GLU A 99 -20.96 -9.76 -14.02
N ASN A 100 -21.74 -10.17 -15.02
CA ASN A 100 -23.13 -9.70 -15.23
C ASN A 100 -23.27 -8.16 -15.31
N GLY A 101 -22.25 -7.45 -15.81
CA GLY A 101 -22.20 -5.98 -15.91
C GLY A 101 -21.78 -5.25 -14.63
N GLU A 102 -21.47 -5.96 -13.57
CA GLU A 102 -20.99 -5.41 -12.29
C GLU A 102 -19.53 -5.77 -12.06
N SER A 103 -18.82 -4.92 -11.32
CA SER A 103 -17.45 -5.18 -10.92
C SER A 103 -17.40 -6.04 -9.66
N VAL A 104 -16.61 -7.11 -9.69
CA VAL A 104 -16.41 -8.04 -8.57
C VAL A 104 -14.94 -8.06 -8.20
N GLY A 105 -14.61 -7.72 -6.95
CA GLY A 105 -13.27 -7.80 -6.41
C GLY A 105 -12.84 -9.25 -6.18
N LEU A 106 -11.59 -9.56 -6.49
CA LEU A 106 -11.03 -10.92 -6.47
C LEU A 106 -10.06 -11.16 -5.32
N LEU A 107 -9.51 -10.10 -4.69
CA LEU A 107 -8.53 -10.21 -3.60
C LEU A 107 -9.21 -10.36 -2.22
N LYS A 108 -10.17 -11.28 -2.16
CA LYS A 108 -10.92 -11.59 -0.92
C LYS A 108 -10.03 -12.30 0.10
N ASN A 109 -10.41 -12.19 1.38
CA ASN A 109 -9.73 -12.80 2.53
C ASN A 109 -8.30 -12.28 2.78
N LYS A 110 -7.94 -11.13 2.21
CA LYS A 110 -6.69 -10.44 2.51
C LYS A 110 -6.94 -9.28 3.46
N GLN A 111 -5.99 -9.07 4.35
CA GLN A 111 -5.93 -7.88 5.19
C GLN A 111 -4.97 -6.86 4.59
N MET A 112 -5.21 -5.59 4.85
CA MET A 112 -4.30 -4.53 4.44
C MET A 112 -4.10 -3.52 5.56
N GLN A 113 -2.88 -3.03 5.70
CA GLN A 113 -2.56 -1.88 6.52
C GLN A 113 -1.72 -0.88 5.73
N GLN A 114 -1.89 0.40 6.04
CA GLN A 114 -1.16 1.47 5.38
C GLN A 114 -0.57 2.41 6.43
N PHE A 115 0.71 2.71 6.32
CA PHE A 115 1.40 3.71 7.13
C PHE A 115 1.79 4.88 6.24
N ILE A 116 1.12 6.01 6.46
CA ILE A 116 1.16 7.16 5.57
C ILE A 116 1.84 8.32 6.28
N THR A 117 2.97 8.77 5.75
CA THR A 117 3.68 9.93 6.32
C THR A 117 3.22 11.23 5.66
N ILE A 118 3.02 12.27 6.45
CA ILE A 118 2.49 13.58 6.03
C ILE A 118 3.41 14.67 6.54
N GLY A 119 3.83 15.59 5.65
CA GLY A 119 4.63 16.75 6.04
C GLY A 119 3.87 17.81 6.83
N SER A 120 2.55 17.85 6.66
CA SER A 120 1.67 18.83 7.28
C SER A 120 1.17 18.38 8.65
N ASN A 121 0.58 19.35 9.40
CA ASN A 121 -0.01 19.09 10.70
C ASN A 121 -1.27 18.21 10.58
N LEU A 122 -1.29 17.13 11.36
CA LEU A 122 -2.35 16.12 11.30
C LEU A 122 -3.70 16.66 11.80
N ASP A 123 -3.70 17.52 12.82
CA ASP A 123 -4.95 18.08 13.36
C ASP A 123 -5.66 18.97 12.34
N LYS A 124 -4.88 19.75 11.55
CA LYS A 124 -5.43 20.52 10.44
C LYS A 124 -6.03 19.62 9.35
N TYR A 125 -5.41 18.51 9.06
CA TYR A 125 -5.95 17.52 8.11
C TYR A 125 -7.30 16.97 8.58
N LYS A 126 -7.43 16.66 9.87
CA LYS A 126 -8.69 16.20 10.47
C LYS A 126 -9.74 17.30 10.48
N GLU A 127 -9.35 18.53 10.83
CA GLU A 127 -10.26 19.70 10.82
C GLU A 127 -10.88 19.92 9.44
N PHE A 128 -10.11 19.80 8.36
CA PHE A 128 -10.58 19.94 6.99
C PHE A 128 -11.23 18.65 6.43
N GLY A 129 -11.32 17.56 7.20
CA GLY A 129 -11.90 16.30 6.77
C GLY A 129 -11.09 15.56 5.71
N VAL A 130 -9.79 15.86 5.59
CA VAL A 130 -8.90 15.23 4.62
C VAL A 130 -8.72 13.75 4.94
N ASP A 131 -8.61 13.37 6.21
CA ASP A 131 -8.56 12.00 6.68
C ASP A 131 -9.74 11.16 6.18
N LYS A 132 -10.95 11.71 6.25
CA LYS A 132 -12.17 11.06 5.73
C LYS A 132 -12.14 10.94 4.21
N SER A 133 -11.68 12.00 3.52
CA SER A 133 -11.55 11.99 2.07
C SER A 133 -10.54 10.96 1.59
N LEU A 134 -9.39 10.83 2.26
CA LEU A 134 -8.39 9.81 1.99
C LEU A 134 -8.96 8.41 2.19
N ASN A 135 -9.72 8.20 3.27
CA ASN A 135 -10.38 6.92 3.51
C ASN A 135 -11.33 6.55 2.36
N HIS A 136 -12.15 7.48 1.91
CA HIS A 136 -13.08 7.20 0.81
C HIS A 136 -12.36 6.93 -0.52
N CYS A 137 -11.34 7.71 -0.86
CA CYS A 137 -10.67 7.60 -2.16
C CYS A 137 -9.65 6.46 -2.20
N LEU A 138 -8.71 6.45 -1.24
CA LEU A 138 -7.55 5.54 -1.29
C LEU A 138 -7.83 4.17 -0.66
N ILE A 139 -8.88 4.03 0.12
CA ILE A 139 -9.23 2.79 0.79
C ILE A 139 -10.51 2.21 0.21
N ASN A 140 -11.65 2.83 0.48
CA ASN A 140 -12.93 2.30 0.04
C ASN A 140 -13.07 2.24 -1.49
N GLY A 141 -12.66 3.31 -2.19
CA GLY A 141 -12.77 3.39 -3.65
C GLY A 141 -11.77 2.52 -4.40
N LEU A 142 -10.63 2.16 -3.79
CA LEU A 142 -9.60 1.38 -4.45
C LEU A 142 -9.54 -0.07 -3.93
N PHE A 143 -9.18 -0.26 -2.66
CA PHE A 143 -8.89 -1.61 -2.17
C PHE A 143 -10.14 -2.43 -1.91
N ASN A 144 -11.23 -1.81 -1.41
CA ASN A 144 -12.50 -2.51 -1.27
C ASN A 144 -13.08 -2.88 -2.65
N TYR A 145 -12.87 -2.04 -3.67
CA TYR A 145 -13.20 -2.38 -5.06
C TYR A 145 -12.49 -3.66 -5.54
N CYS A 146 -11.25 -3.86 -5.09
CA CYS A 146 -10.49 -5.08 -5.37
C CYS A 146 -10.90 -6.29 -4.51
N GLY A 147 -11.80 -6.12 -3.54
CA GLY A 147 -12.27 -7.17 -2.64
C GLY A 147 -11.51 -7.27 -1.31
N ILE A 148 -10.58 -6.34 -1.02
CA ILE A 148 -9.90 -6.25 0.27
C ILE A 148 -10.78 -5.40 1.20
N GLU A 149 -11.57 -6.05 2.06
CA GLU A 149 -12.55 -5.36 2.92
C GLU A 149 -11.94 -4.86 4.23
N ASN A 150 -10.95 -5.57 4.77
CA ASN A 150 -10.26 -5.21 6.01
C ASN A 150 -9.02 -4.37 5.70
N VAL A 151 -9.21 -3.06 5.57
CA VAL A 151 -8.13 -2.09 5.29
C VAL A 151 -8.05 -1.08 6.43
N GLU A 152 -6.91 -1.03 7.10
CA GLU A 152 -6.60 -0.03 8.12
C GLU A 152 -5.52 0.91 7.65
N PHE A 153 -5.49 2.12 8.19
CA PHE A 153 -4.39 3.06 7.93
C PHE A 153 -4.05 3.90 9.16
N GLU A 154 -2.79 4.30 9.23
CA GLU A 154 -2.26 5.22 10.24
C GLU A 154 -1.60 6.40 9.54
N LEU A 155 -1.91 7.61 10.00
CA LEU A 155 -1.35 8.86 9.50
C LEU A 155 -0.30 9.40 10.47
N PHE A 156 0.93 9.54 10.00
CA PHE A 156 2.04 10.14 10.75
C PHE A 156 2.30 11.56 10.24
N GLY A 157 1.79 12.55 10.96
CA GLY A 157 1.90 13.97 10.60
C GLY A 157 3.18 14.63 11.12
N ASP A 158 3.37 15.89 10.69
CA ASP A 158 4.42 16.78 11.17
C ASP A 158 5.86 16.24 11.00
N ILE A 159 6.10 15.30 10.06
CA ILE A 159 7.36 14.56 9.95
C ILE A 159 8.63 15.42 9.80
N HIS A 160 8.49 16.69 9.43
CA HIS A 160 9.60 17.63 9.31
C HIS A 160 9.87 18.43 10.60
N LEU A 161 8.93 18.40 11.57
CA LEU A 161 8.97 19.21 12.78
C LEU A 161 9.21 18.40 14.04
N ILE A 162 8.96 17.10 14.02
CA ILE A 162 9.13 16.20 15.15
C ILE A 162 10.61 15.85 15.38
N ASP A 163 10.97 15.58 16.61
CA ASP A 163 12.29 15.12 17.02
C ASP A 163 12.49 13.61 16.78
N ASP A 164 13.67 13.12 17.10
CA ASP A 164 14.02 11.69 16.90
C ASP A 164 13.27 10.77 17.88
N GLU A 165 12.88 11.26 19.04
CA GLU A 165 12.11 10.46 20.01
C GLU A 165 10.68 10.25 19.50
N ALA A 166 10.04 11.30 19.03
CA ALA A 166 8.72 11.19 18.39
C ALA A 166 8.74 10.30 17.14
N ARG A 167 9.81 10.37 16.31
CA ARG A 167 9.98 9.46 15.16
C ARG A 167 10.07 8.00 15.58
N LYS A 168 10.85 7.71 16.62
CA LYS A 168 10.96 6.35 17.17
C LYS A 168 9.62 5.86 17.70
N ALA A 169 8.86 6.71 18.40
CA ALA A 169 7.53 6.36 18.88
C ALA A 169 6.58 5.99 17.72
N MET A 170 6.58 6.76 16.62
CA MET A 170 5.78 6.45 15.43
C MET A 170 6.18 5.11 14.78
N ILE A 171 7.48 4.80 14.73
CA ILE A 171 7.97 3.53 14.23
C ILE A 171 7.45 2.36 15.09
N GLU A 172 7.49 2.49 16.41
CA GLU A 172 6.98 1.45 17.32
C GLU A 172 5.46 1.32 17.27
N VAL A 173 4.71 2.40 17.02
CA VAL A 173 3.26 2.34 16.74
C VAL A 173 3.01 1.47 15.49
N ALA A 174 3.77 1.65 14.42
CA ALA A 174 3.63 0.84 13.22
C ALA A 174 3.96 -0.65 13.48
N ALA A 175 5.00 -0.91 14.27
CA ALA A 175 5.39 -2.27 14.67
C ALA A 175 4.29 -2.94 15.52
N GLN A 176 3.76 -2.24 16.52
CA GLN A 176 2.70 -2.75 17.38
C GLN A 176 1.43 -3.08 16.59
N LYS A 177 0.97 -2.15 15.74
CA LYS A 177 -0.21 -2.38 14.88
C LYS A 177 -0.02 -3.58 13.94
N THR A 178 1.21 -3.76 13.45
CA THR A 178 1.53 -4.95 12.63
C THR A 178 1.48 -6.21 13.47
N GLN A 179 2.06 -6.21 14.66
CA GLN A 179 2.07 -7.38 15.56
C GLN A 179 0.66 -7.83 15.95
N GLU A 180 -0.28 -6.90 16.10
CA GLU A 180 -1.69 -7.20 16.40
C GLU A 180 -2.42 -7.96 15.26
N LYS A 181 -1.81 -8.01 14.06
CA LYS A 181 -2.36 -8.66 12.85
C LYS A 181 -1.66 -9.99 12.49
N LEU A 182 -0.56 -10.29 13.15
CA LEU A 182 0.20 -11.52 12.94
C LEU A 182 -0.31 -12.66 13.82
#